data_d9dd1c838741b5a1f95a68d2503c3a4a
#
_entry.id   d9dd1c838741b5a1f95a68d2503c3a4a
#
_cell.length_a   1.000
_cell.length_b   1.000
_cell.length_c   1.000
_cell.angle_alpha   90.00
_cell.angle_beta   90.00
_cell.angle_gamma   90.00
#
_symmetry.space_group_name_H-M   'P 1'
#
loop_
_entity.id
_entity.type
_entity.pdbx_description
1 polymer ?
#
loop_
_entity_poly.entity_id
_entity_poly.type
_entity_poly.pdbx_seq_one_letter_code
_entity_poly.pdbx_strand_id
1 'polypeptide(L)'
;MVYHKKNLISISSLKFKQGGGMERYLVDLVNGFHQINIIPKVYSTKFDTQLDEYQYINPIRINLSLVPKQVRQPFLSYFSNKQKEQNEISITMSYTNADIVICGGNHKGYLKTLGLRSNLKDLFKIHNEKKSLDNAKLVVAHSKLMKKELVELYNTNEEKITVIYPPIDTSKFLIIDDNKRKSLREKLGFKENEVIYLFPSTGHSRKGFDILKKYFEKSDLPIRLVVAGTPVTESKNITSLGFCKNMPELYQASDYTIMASNYEPFGLVGLESILSGTPIIFADNIGCLEILKNNFGYTFSRNNIETLDQAIKNSVESATCNVQHTKQKSHRIQAPLDCIDYDPRLSHHIQILLQAIANLK
;
A
#
# COMPACT_ATOMS: atom_id res chain seq x y z
N MET A 1 -25.63 0.89 15.33
CA MET A 1 -26.13 2.09 14.67
C MET A 1 -26.63 1.71 13.28
N VAL A 2 -27.93 1.85 13.02
CA VAL A 2 -28.54 1.42 11.75
C VAL A 2 -28.24 2.50 10.70
N TYR A 3 -27.37 2.15 9.74
CA TYR A 3 -27.15 2.99 8.56
C TYR A 3 -28.46 3.00 7.77
N HIS A 4 -29.15 4.12 7.76
CA HIS A 4 -30.43 4.24 7.02
C HIS A 4 -30.15 3.98 5.54
N LYS A 5 -30.84 2.99 4.96
CA LYS A 5 -30.84 2.46 3.58
C LYS A 5 -31.03 3.50 2.45
N LYS A 6 -30.84 4.81 2.68
CA LYS A 6 -31.22 5.88 1.76
C LYS A 6 -30.09 6.54 0.96
N ASN A 7 -28.83 6.26 1.25
CA ASN A 7 -27.75 6.87 0.49
C ASN A 7 -27.17 5.86 -0.50
N LEU A 8 -27.29 6.18 -1.78
CA LEU A 8 -26.58 5.47 -2.84
C LEU A 8 -25.09 5.83 -2.73
N ILE A 9 -24.22 4.85 -2.81
CA ILE A 9 -22.78 5.06 -2.88
C ILE A 9 -22.32 4.85 -4.31
N SER A 10 -21.53 5.77 -4.82
CA SER A 10 -20.80 5.58 -6.07
C SER A 10 -19.31 5.74 -5.91
N ILE A 11 -18.55 5.03 -6.71
CA ILE A 11 -17.10 5.07 -6.72
C ILE A 11 -16.62 5.34 -8.15
N SER A 12 -15.71 6.30 -8.31
CA SER A 12 -15.08 6.57 -9.60
C SER A 12 -13.60 6.22 -9.60
N SER A 13 -13.21 5.38 -10.57
CA SER A 13 -11.82 4.99 -10.78
C SER A 13 -11.56 4.74 -12.27
N LEU A 14 -10.36 5.06 -12.75
CA LEU A 14 -10.01 4.81 -14.16
C LEU A 14 -10.05 3.33 -14.53
N LYS A 15 -9.76 2.44 -13.58
CA LYS A 15 -9.78 0.98 -13.82
C LYS A 15 -10.30 0.26 -12.59
N PHE A 16 -11.16 -0.71 -12.81
CA PHE A 16 -11.58 -1.70 -11.81
C PHE A 16 -10.90 -3.02 -12.13
N LYS A 17 -9.81 -3.33 -11.42
CA LYS A 17 -8.99 -4.53 -11.63
C LYS A 17 -8.07 -4.78 -10.44
N GLN A 18 -7.51 -5.99 -10.34
CA GLN A 18 -6.34 -6.23 -9.50
C GLN A 18 -5.14 -5.40 -9.99
N GLY A 19 -4.38 -4.80 -9.06
CA GLY A 19 -3.25 -3.95 -9.44
C GLY A 19 -2.43 -3.42 -8.27
N GLY A 20 -1.98 -2.18 -8.38
CA GLY A 20 -1.26 -1.48 -7.33
C GLY A 20 -2.14 -1.13 -6.12
N GLY A 21 -1.56 -0.44 -5.13
CA GLY A 21 -2.23 -0.18 -3.85
C GLY A 21 -3.63 0.44 -3.96
N MET A 22 -3.84 1.40 -4.87
CA MET A 22 -5.15 2.05 -5.00
C MET A 22 -6.18 1.20 -5.75
N GLU A 23 -5.76 0.43 -6.77
CA GLU A 23 -6.66 -0.52 -7.43
C GLU A 23 -7.09 -1.63 -6.47
N ARG A 24 -6.16 -2.14 -5.65
CA ARG A 24 -6.46 -3.10 -4.59
C ARG A 24 -7.41 -2.50 -3.54
N TYR A 25 -7.13 -1.29 -3.07
CA TYR A 25 -7.99 -0.62 -2.10
C TYR A 25 -9.44 -0.44 -2.62
N LEU A 26 -9.63 -0.19 -3.92
CA LEU A 26 -10.96 -0.16 -4.54
C LEU A 26 -11.68 -1.51 -4.42
N VAL A 27 -10.97 -2.61 -4.69
CA VAL A 27 -11.51 -3.97 -4.56
C VAL A 27 -11.85 -4.28 -3.10
N ASP A 28 -10.97 -3.91 -2.16
CA ASP A 28 -11.21 -4.06 -0.72
C ASP A 28 -12.44 -3.27 -0.25
N LEU A 29 -12.62 -2.02 -0.73
CA LEU A 29 -13.84 -1.25 -0.42
C LEU A 29 -15.12 -1.92 -0.93
N VAL A 30 -15.10 -2.45 -2.15
CA VAL A 30 -16.26 -3.17 -2.71
C VAL A 30 -16.59 -4.40 -1.88
N ASN A 31 -15.57 -5.18 -1.49
CA ASN A 31 -15.74 -6.32 -0.58
C ASN A 31 -16.34 -5.90 0.76
N GLY A 32 -15.82 -4.82 1.34
CA GLY A 32 -16.31 -4.32 2.61
C GLY A 32 -17.76 -3.82 2.54
N PHE A 33 -18.14 -3.14 1.48
CA PHE A 33 -19.53 -2.73 1.24
C PHE A 33 -20.46 -3.93 1.01
N HIS A 34 -19.99 -4.94 0.28
CA HIS A 34 -20.76 -6.18 0.09
C HIS A 34 -21.06 -6.89 1.41
N GLN A 35 -20.09 -6.97 2.35
CA GLN A 35 -20.28 -7.57 3.68
C GLN A 35 -21.39 -6.91 4.51
N ILE A 36 -21.75 -5.68 4.21
CA ILE A 36 -22.84 -4.94 4.87
C ILE A 36 -24.04 -4.68 3.94
N ASN A 37 -24.15 -5.46 2.86
CA ASN A 37 -25.25 -5.40 1.88
C ASN A 37 -25.39 -4.04 1.16
N ILE A 38 -24.28 -3.36 0.91
CA ILE A 38 -24.23 -2.17 0.06
C ILE A 38 -23.62 -2.57 -1.28
N ILE A 39 -24.36 -2.28 -2.37
CA ILE A 39 -23.92 -2.50 -3.75
C ILE A 39 -23.62 -1.12 -4.38
N PRO A 40 -22.34 -0.70 -4.47
CA PRO A 40 -21.99 0.61 -5.00
C PRO A 40 -22.12 0.64 -6.53
N LYS A 41 -22.47 1.80 -7.09
CA LYS A 41 -22.23 2.09 -8.50
C LYS A 41 -20.73 2.31 -8.71
N VAL A 42 -20.14 1.70 -9.71
CA VAL A 42 -18.72 1.92 -10.03
C VAL A 42 -18.58 2.48 -11.43
N TYR A 43 -18.15 3.75 -11.52
CA TYR A 43 -17.82 4.41 -12.78
C TYR A 43 -16.36 4.11 -13.16
N SER A 44 -16.16 3.44 -14.30
CA SER A 44 -14.81 3.11 -14.73
C SER A 44 -14.70 3.05 -16.26
N THR A 45 -13.47 3.22 -16.78
CA THR A 45 -13.22 3.06 -18.21
C THR A 45 -12.97 1.61 -18.60
N LYS A 46 -12.52 0.79 -17.65
CA LYS A 46 -12.20 -0.62 -17.85
C LYS A 46 -12.51 -1.43 -16.60
N PHE A 47 -13.22 -2.53 -16.79
CA PHE A 47 -13.51 -3.53 -15.76
C PHE A 47 -12.80 -4.83 -16.06
N ASP A 48 -12.23 -5.44 -15.03
CA ASP A 48 -11.82 -6.85 -15.02
C ASP A 48 -13.01 -7.68 -14.55
N THR A 49 -13.68 -8.32 -15.49
CA THR A 49 -14.88 -9.12 -15.25
C THR A 49 -14.59 -10.50 -14.68
N GLN A 50 -13.31 -10.87 -14.54
CA GLN A 50 -12.88 -12.14 -13.94
C GLN A 50 -12.71 -12.01 -12.41
N LEU A 51 -12.80 -10.80 -11.86
CA LEU A 51 -12.78 -10.60 -10.41
C LEU A 51 -14.11 -11.01 -9.80
N ASP A 52 -14.06 -11.73 -8.70
CA ASP A 52 -15.26 -12.10 -7.93
C ASP A 52 -16.04 -10.85 -7.49
N GLU A 53 -15.34 -9.77 -7.18
CA GLU A 53 -15.92 -8.51 -6.75
C GLU A 53 -16.71 -7.76 -7.85
N TYR A 54 -16.57 -8.17 -9.11
CA TYR A 54 -17.36 -7.59 -10.19
C TYR A 54 -18.86 -7.84 -10.01
N GLN A 55 -19.26 -8.96 -9.39
CA GLN A 55 -20.66 -9.25 -9.08
C GLN A 55 -21.23 -8.41 -7.91
N TYR A 56 -20.39 -7.73 -7.15
CA TYR A 56 -20.79 -6.93 -5.99
C TYR A 56 -20.99 -5.45 -6.30
N ILE A 57 -20.97 -5.06 -7.57
CA ILE A 57 -21.11 -3.68 -8.02
C ILE A 57 -22.21 -3.52 -9.08
N ASN A 58 -22.67 -2.27 -9.24
CA ASN A 58 -23.40 -1.83 -10.42
C ASN A 58 -22.39 -1.14 -11.38
N PRO A 59 -21.84 -1.84 -12.40
CA PRO A 59 -20.79 -1.30 -13.24
C PRO A 59 -21.34 -0.31 -14.26
N ILE A 60 -20.78 0.90 -14.32
CA ILE A 60 -21.08 1.93 -15.31
C ILE A 60 -19.81 2.22 -16.12
N ARG A 61 -19.78 1.68 -17.34
CA ARG A 61 -18.64 1.83 -18.23
C ARG A 61 -18.69 3.17 -18.96
N ILE A 62 -17.64 3.99 -18.77
CA ILE A 62 -17.44 5.23 -19.50
C ILE A 62 -16.40 4.99 -20.58
N ASN A 63 -16.83 5.00 -21.85
CA ASN A 63 -15.91 4.77 -22.96
C ASN A 63 -15.08 6.03 -23.26
N LEU A 64 -13.80 5.97 -22.90
CA LEU A 64 -12.80 7.02 -23.16
C LEU A 64 -11.68 6.52 -24.09
N SER A 65 -11.95 5.56 -24.98
CA SER A 65 -10.95 4.98 -25.88
C SER A 65 -10.32 6.03 -26.81
N LEU A 66 -11.11 6.96 -27.31
CA LEU A 66 -10.67 8.05 -28.18
C LEU A 66 -10.07 9.25 -27.42
N VAL A 67 -10.17 9.27 -26.09
CA VAL A 67 -9.66 10.36 -25.26
C VAL A 67 -8.19 10.10 -24.92
N PRO A 68 -7.28 11.06 -25.13
CA PRO A 68 -5.88 10.94 -24.72
C PRO A 68 -5.74 10.61 -23.23
N LYS A 69 -4.78 9.73 -22.89
CA LYS A 69 -4.62 9.22 -21.51
C LYS A 69 -4.51 10.32 -20.46
N GLN A 70 -3.86 11.42 -20.79
CA GLN A 70 -3.58 12.56 -19.90
C GLN A 70 -4.85 13.26 -19.42
N VAL A 71 -5.91 13.27 -20.24
CA VAL A 71 -7.17 13.98 -19.95
C VAL A 71 -8.34 13.03 -19.59
N ARG A 72 -8.10 11.72 -19.55
CA ARG A 72 -9.17 10.75 -19.21
C ARG A 72 -9.76 10.97 -17.82
N GLN A 73 -8.96 11.42 -16.88
CA GLN A 73 -9.39 11.65 -15.50
C GLN A 73 -10.44 12.79 -15.40
N PRO A 74 -10.22 13.99 -15.97
CA PRO A 74 -11.26 15.01 -16.05
C PRO A 74 -12.53 14.57 -16.79
N PHE A 75 -12.39 13.80 -17.87
CA PHE A 75 -13.54 13.27 -18.61
C PHE A 75 -14.33 12.25 -17.77
N LEU A 76 -13.65 11.32 -17.09
CA LEU A 76 -14.30 10.41 -16.15
C LEU A 76 -15.06 11.19 -15.07
N SER A 77 -14.44 12.23 -14.51
CA SER A 77 -15.06 13.13 -13.54
C SER A 77 -16.33 13.79 -14.08
N TYR A 78 -16.26 14.32 -15.28
CA TYR A 78 -17.41 14.97 -15.92
C TYR A 78 -18.59 13.99 -16.09
N PHE A 79 -18.33 12.82 -16.66
CA PHE A 79 -19.40 11.85 -16.95
C PHE A 79 -19.96 11.20 -15.67
N SER A 80 -19.15 10.91 -14.66
CA SER A 80 -19.62 10.37 -13.40
C SER A 80 -20.51 11.39 -12.66
N ASN A 81 -20.13 12.67 -12.65
CA ASN A 81 -20.93 13.72 -12.02
C ASN A 81 -22.24 14.00 -12.76
N LYS A 82 -22.23 13.92 -14.10
CA LYS A 82 -23.46 14.11 -14.90
C LYS A 82 -24.52 13.03 -14.62
N GLN A 83 -24.09 11.82 -14.22
CA GLN A 83 -24.96 10.69 -13.93
C GLN A 83 -25.23 10.51 -12.42
N LYS A 84 -24.68 11.40 -11.59
CA LYS A 84 -24.86 11.35 -10.14
C LYS A 84 -26.30 11.67 -9.75
N GLU A 85 -26.88 10.83 -8.89
CA GLU A 85 -28.22 11.05 -8.34
C GLU A 85 -28.19 12.03 -7.15
N GLN A 86 -29.33 12.66 -6.85
CA GLN A 86 -29.42 13.71 -5.83
C GLN A 86 -28.95 13.26 -4.43
N ASN A 87 -29.22 12.02 -4.05
CA ASN A 87 -28.86 11.45 -2.74
C ASN A 87 -27.65 10.51 -2.80
N GLU A 88 -26.87 10.59 -3.86
CA GLU A 88 -25.71 9.76 -4.09
C GLU A 88 -24.47 10.39 -3.45
N ILE A 89 -23.73 9.61 -2.65
CA ILE A 89 -22.41 9.98 -2.12
C ILE A 89 -21.35 9.39 -3.03
N SER A 90 -20.59 10.27 -3.65
CA SER A 90 -19.52 9.88 -4.58
C SER A 90 -18.17 9.81 -3.89
N ILE A 91 -17.45 8.73 -4.14
CA ILE A 91 -16.09 8.45 -3.65
C ILE A 91 -15.14 8.36 -4.84
N THR A 92 -13.95 8.91 -4.73
CA THR A 92 -12.91 8.76 -5.77
C THR A 92 -11.56 8.41 -5.17
N MET A 93 -10.81 7.60 -5.90
CA MET A 93 -9.39 7.33 -5.68
C MET A 93 -8.52 7.85 -6.82
N SER A 94 -9.14 8.53 -7.78
CA SER A 94 -8.49 8.99 -9.02
C SER A 94 -8.50 10.52 -9.15
N TYR A 95 -8.68 11.24 -8.05
CA TYR A 95 -8.77 12.71 -8.05
C TYR A 95 -9.75 13.25 -9.11
N THR A 96 -10.91 12.62 -9.21
CA THR A 96 -12.07 13.15 -9.93
C THR A 96 -12.90 14.03 -8.98
N ASN A 97 -13.79 14.84 -9.50
CA ASN A 97 -14.70 15.63 -8.67
C ASN A 97 -15.71 14.71 -7.97
N ALA A 98 -15.63 14.60 -6.65
CA ALA A 98 -16.45 13.72 -5.82
C ALA A 98 -16.66 14.34 -4.43
N ASP A 99 -17.66 13.84 -3.67
CA ASP A 99 -17.86 14.27 -2.28
C ASP A 99 -16.71 13.85 -1.38
N ILE A 100 -16.13 12.66 -1.67
CA ILE A 100 -15.04 12.07 -0.89
C ILE A 100 -13.87 11.73 -1.79
N VAL A 101 -12.70 12.25 -1.44
CA VAL A 101 -11.44 11.94 -2.12
C VAL A 101 -10.57 11.10 -1.21
N ILE A 102 -10.18 9.91 -1.67
CA ILE A 102 -9.27 9.02 -0.94
C ILE A 102 -7.86 9.16 -1.50
N CYS A 103 -6.93 9.56 -0.64
CA CYS A 103 -5.56 9.90 -0.98
C CYS A 103 -4.57 8.89 -0.42
N GLY A 104 -4.08 7.99 -1.28
CA GLY A 104 -2.96 7.08 -0.97
C GLY A 104 -1.61 7.57 -1.49
N GLY A 105 -1.57 8.73 -2.16
CA GLY A 105 -0.38 9.37 -2.70
C GLY A 105 -0.76 10.63 -3.46
N ASN A 106 0.19 11.57 -3.63
CA ASN A 106 -0.01 12.80 -4.39
C ASN A 106 1.19 13.13 -5.27
N HIS A 107 0.95 13.87 -6.34
CA HIS A 107 1.97 14.12 -7.34
C HIS A 107 3.02 15.16 -6.92
N LYS A 108 2.62 16.18 -6.17
CA LYS A 108 3.57 17.17 -5.64
C LYS A 108 4.55 16.54 -4.64
N GLY A 109 4.06 15.71 -3.71
CA GLY A 109 4.91 14.98 -2.77
C GLY A 109 5.90 14.07 -3.49
N TYR A 110 5.44 13.34 -4.49
CA TYR A 110 6.30 12.51 -5.34
C TYR A 110 7.41 13.32 -6.02
N LEU A 111 7.09 14.43 -6.70
CA LEU A 111 8.08 15.28 -7.38
C LEU A 111 9.05 15.91 -6.38
N LYS A 112 8.54 16.45 -5.26
CA LYS A 112 9.35 17.07 -4.20
C LYS A 112 10.39 16.08 -3.64
N THR A 113 9.95 14.87 -3.32
CA THR A 113 10.84 13.86 -2.73
C THR A 113 11.91 13.37 -3.69
N LEU A 114 11.62 13.33 -4.99
CA LEU A 114 12.60 12.96 -6.02
C LEU A 114 13.44 14.15 -6.52
N GLY A 115 13.23 15.35 -6.00
CA GLY A 115 13.94 16.55 -6.47
C GLY A 115 13.64 16.90 -7.94
N LEU A 116 12.49 16.48 -8.47
CA LEU A 116 12.14 16.66 -9.88
C LEU A 116 11.43 18.01 -10.09
N ARG A 117 11.80 18.71 -11.16
CA ARG A 117 11.08 19.90 -11.62
C ARG A 117 9.80 19.50 -12.36
N SER A 118 8.71 20.23 -12.09
CA SER A 118 7.42 20.00 -12.76
C SER A 118 7.47 20.41 -14.22
N ASN A 119 7.04 19.55 -15.12
CA ASN A 119 6.78 19.86 -16.52
C ASN A 119 5.28 20.18 -16.73
N LEU A 120 4.86 20.55 -17.94
CA LEU A 120 3.47 20.94 -18.24
C LEU A 120 2.44 19.81 -17.91
N LYS A 121 2.81 18.54 -18.09
CA LYS A 121 1.94 17.40 -17.74
C LYS A 121 1.80 17.26 -16.24
N ASP A 122 2.89 17.49 -15.50
CA ASP A 122 2.88 17.47 -14.03
C ASP A 122 2.01 18.60 -13.48
N LEU A 123 2.13 19.81 -14.04
CA LEU A 123 1.31 20.96 -13.66
C LEU A 123 -0.18 20.69 -13.90
N PHE A 124 -0.52 20.11 -15.04
CA PHE A 124 -1.90 19.72 -15.34
C PHE A 124 -2.43 18.67 -14.35
N LYS A 125 -1.63 17.67 -14.01
CA LYS A 125 -1.99 16.65 -13.03
C LYS A 125 -2.19 17.27 -11.64
N ILE A 126 -1.24 18.10 -11.20
CA ILE A 126 -1.32 18.84 -9.93
C ILE A 126 -2.57 19.72 -9.86
N HIS A 127 -2.91 20.42 -10.96
CA HIS A 127 -4.12 21.22 -11.02
C HIS A 127 -5.39 20.37 -10.83
N ASN A 128 -5.48 19.21 -11.49
CA ASN A 128 -6.62 18.31 -11.33
C ASN A 128 -6.71 17.74 -9.91
N GLU A 129 -5.59 17.36 -9.31
CA GLU A 129 -5.54 16.92 -7.92
C GLU A 129 -6.05 18.03 -6.98
N LYS A 130 -5.52 19.26 -7.14
CA LYS A 130 -5.96 20.42 -6.34
C LYS A 130 -7.45 20.68 -6.49
N LYS A 131 -7.97 20.70 -7.71
CA LYS A 131 -9.39 20.92 -7.99
C LYS A 131 -10.28 19.85 -7.32
N SER A 132 -9.85 18.58 -7.37
CA SER A 132 -10.56 17.49 -6.72
C SER A 132 -10.59 17.66 -5.19
N LEU A 133 -9.45 18.01 -4.58
CA LEU A 133 -9.33 18.26 -3.14
C LEU A 133 -10.17 19.47 -2.69
N ASP A 134 -10.18 20.56 -3.45
CA ASP A 134 -10.95 21.76 -3.12
C ASP A 134 -12.47 21.50 -3.12
N ASN A 135 -12.94 20.71 -4.08
CA ASN A 135 -14.35 20.39 -4.24
C ASN A 135 -14.84 19.28 -3.30
N ALA A 136 -13.95 18.50 -2.71
CA ALA A 136 -14.33 17.45 -1.78
C ALA A 136 -14.92 18.01 -0.48
N LYS A 137 -15.94 17.33 0.04
CA LYS A 137 -16.48 17.56 1.38
C LYS A 137 -15.62 16.87 2.44
N LEU A 138 -15.07 15.69 2.10
CA LEU A 138 -14.17 14.91 2.93
C LEU A 138 -12.97 14.44 2.10
N VAL A 139 -11.79 14.58 2.68
CA VAL A 139 -10.55 14.00 2.15
C VAL A 139 -10.04 12.95 3.14
N VAL A 140 -9.94 11.71 2.68
CA VAL A 140 -9.37 10.61 3.45
C VAL A 140 -7.90 10.48 3.11
N ALA A 141 -7.03 10.71 4.06
CA ALA A 141 -5.59 10.52 3.94
C ALA A 141 -5.19 9.16 4.54
N HIS A 142 -4.43 8.36 3.80
CA HIS A 142 -4.00 7.03 4.26
C HIS A 142 -2.84 7.06 5.28
N SER A 143 -2.34 8.25 5.64
CA SER A 143 -1.30 8.45 6.66
C SER A 143 -1.30 9.90 7.17
N LYS A 144 -0.66 10.13 8.31
CA LYS A 144 -0.36 11.48 8.82
C LYS A 144 0.58 12.21 7.87
N LEU A 145 1.56 11.48 7.28
CA LEU A 145 2.43 12.02 6.24
C LEU A 145 1.60 12.54 5.06
N MET A 146 0.63 11.76 4.58
CA MET A 146 -0.26 12.19 3.50
C MET A 146 -1.09 13.41 3.89
N LYS A 147 -1.70 13.41 5.10
CA LYS A 147 -2.42 14.60 5.62
C LYS A 147 -1.53 15.84 5.61
N LYS A 148 -0.30 15.74 6.13
CA LYS A 148 0.68 16.83 6.15
C LYS A 148 0.98 17.33 4.73
N GLU A 149 1.24 16.45 3.78
CA GLU A 149 1.50 16.84 2.38
C GLU A 149 0.31 17.53 1.71
N LEU A 150 -0.92 17.08 1.98
CA LEU A 150 -2.12 17.72 1.43
C LEU A 150 -2.30 19.14 1.96
N VAL A 151 -2.02 19.38 3.24
CA VAL A 151 -2.05 20.73 3.84
C VAL A 151 -0.91 21.59 3.26
N GLU A 152 0.33 21.13 3.36
CA GLU A 152 1.51 21.95 3.02
C GLU A 152 1.68 22.18 1.51
N LEU A 153 1.40 21.17 0.68
CA LEU A 153 1.67 21.24 -0.74
C LEU A 153 0.46 21.67 -1.58
N TYR A 154 -0.74 21.31 -1.15
CA TYR A 154 -1.98 21.64 -1.87
C TYR A 154 -2.80 22.73 -1.21
N ASN A 155 -2.41 23.21 -0.02
CA ASN A 155 -3.19 24.17 0.77
C ASN A 155 -4.65 23.69 0.95
N THR A 156 -4.81 22.39 1.25
CA THR A 156 -6.12 21.80 1.51
C THR A 156 -6.53 22.13 2.95
N ASN A 157 -7.80 22.55 3.16
CA ASN A 157 -8.30 22.83 4.51
C ASN A 157 -8.18 21.57 5.38
N GLU A 158 -7.45 21.66 6.49
CA GLU A 158 -7.17 20.57 7.41
C GLU A 158 -8.41 19.93 8.01
N GLU A 159 -9.47 20.73 8.26
CA GLU A 159 -10.74 20.27 8.81
C GLU A 159 -11.47 19.28 7.91
N LYS A 160 -11.22 19.34 6.59
CA LYS A 160 -11.74 18.36 5.63
C LYS A 160 -10.96 17.06 5.60
N ILE A 161 -9.78 16.98 6.24
CA ILE A 161 -8.88 15.83 6.12
C ILE A 161 -8.98 14.93 7.34
N THR A 162 -9.44 13.72 7.13
CA THR A 162 -9.43 12.66 8.14
C THR A 162 -8.39 11.61 7.77
N VAL A 163 -7.55 11.22 8.73
CA VAL A 163 -6.62 10.09 8.55
C VAL A 163 -7.38 8.80 8.81
N ILE A 164 -7.49 7.96 7.78
CA ILE A 164 -8.04 6.61 7.89
C ILE A 164 -7.04 5.68 7.22
N TYR A 165 -6.35 4.88 8.02
CA TYR A 165 -5.35 3.94 7.52
C TYR A 165 -6.00 2.85 6.66
N PRO A 166 -5.36 2.41 5.57
CA PRO A 166 -5.93 1.43 4.66
C PRO A 166 -6.01 0.04 5.32
N PRO A 167 -7.03 -0.77 4.97
CA PRO A 167 -7.20 -2.10 5.53
C PRO A 167 -6.21 -3.09 4.93
N ILE A 168 -6.02 -4.20 5.64
CA ILE A 168 -5.27 -5.36 5.17
C ILE A 168 -6.14 -6.61 5.30
N ASP A 169 -6.05 -7.50 4.35
CA ASP A 169 -6.71 -8.81 4.44
C ASP A 169 -6.00 -9.72 5.44
N THR A 170 -6.45 -9.66 6.70
CA THR A 170 -5.89 -10.47 7.80
C THR A 170 -6.16 -11.97 7.67
N SER A 171 -6.99 -12.39 6.73
CA SER A 171 -7.21 -13.82 6.44
C SER A 171 -6.14 -14.39 5.52
N LYS A 172 -5.53 -13.54 4.68
CA LYS A 172 -4.45 -13.91 3.77
C LYS A 172 -3.07 -13.73 4.39
N PHE A 173 -2.85 -12.60 5.06
CA PHE A 173 -1.60 -12.29 5.73
C PHE A 173 -1.69 -12.75 7.19
N LEU A 174 -1.12 -13.91 7.50
CA LEU A 174 -1.17 -14.53 8.80
C LEU A 174 0.12 -15.33 9.08
N ILE A 175 0.38 -15.59 10.34
CA ILE A 175 1.49 -16.41 10.77
C ILE A 175 1.22 -17.89 10.45
N ILE A 176 2.24 -18.59 10.04
CA ILE A 176 2.25 -20.04 9.89
C ILE A 176 3.20 -20.70 10.90
N ASP A 177 3.00 -21.97 11.16
CA ASP A 177 3.89 -22.77 12.01
C ASP A 177 5.26 -23.00 11.34
N ASP A 178 6.27 -23.36 12.16
CA ASP A 178 7.63 -23.54 11.70
C ASP A 178 7.80 -24.65 10.66
N ASN A 179 7.00 -25.72 10.73
CA ASN A 179 7.07 -26.82 9.74
C ASN A 179 6.61 -26.36 8.37
N LYS A 180 5.49 -25.63 8.32
CA LYS A 180 5.01 -25.02 7.07
C LYS A 180 6.00 -24.01 6.51
N ARG A 181 6.58 -23.18 7.39
CA ARG A 181 7.62 -22.23 6.98
C ARG A 181 8.83 -22.95 6.40
N LYS A 182 9.32 -24.01 7.02
CA LYS A 182 10.42 -24.82 6.52
C LYS A 182 10.11 -25.37 5.12
N SER A 183 8.96 -25.99 4.95
CA SER A 183 8.50 -26.50 3.64
C SER A 183 8.41 -25.42 2.57
N LEU A 184 7.94 -24.20 2.92
CA LEU A 184 7.93 -23.07 1.97
C LEU A 184 9.33 -22.62 1.58
N ARG A 185 10.28 -22.56 2.54
CA ARG A 185 11.68 -22.20 2.26
C ARG A 185 12.34 -23.22 1.32
N GLU A 186 12.12 -24.51 1.54
CA GLU A 186 12.59 -25.59 0.66
C GLU A 186 12.00 -25.45 -0.76
N LYS A 187 10.68 -25.25 -0.87
CA LYS A 187 9.98 -25.02 -2.15
C LYS A 187 10.51 -23.83 -2.92
N LEU A 188 10.89 -22.76 -2.22
CA LEU A 188 11.43 -21.52 -2.80
C LEU A 188 12.94 -21.56 -3.03
N GLY A 189 13.63 -22.64 -2.62
CA GLY A 189 15.08 -22.79 -2.74
C GLY A 189 15.88 -21.87 -1.79
N PHE A 190 15.27 -21.46 -0.67
CA PHE A 190 15.95 -20.64 0.33
C PHE A 190 16.85 -21.50 1.20
N LYS A 191 18.13 -21.17 1.27
CA LYS A 191 19.10 -21.94 2.06
C LYS A 191 18.93 -21.66 3.56
N GLU A 192 19.15 -22.66 4.39
CA GLU A 192 19.05 -22.53 5.86
C GLU A 192 20.12 -21.60 6.46
N ASN A 193 21.29 -21.53 5.85
CA ASN A 193 22.42 -20.70 6.30
C ASN A 193 22.40 -19.28 5.72
N GLU A 194 21.33 -18.87 5.01
CA GLU A 194 21.19 -17.52 4.47
C GLU A 194 20.01 -16.81 5.14
N VAL A 195 20.19 -15.55 5.51
CA VAL A 195 19.12 -14.66 5.95
C VAL A 195 18.45 -14.04 4.72
N ILE A 196 17.16 -14.27 4.57
CA ILE A 196 16.37 -13.91 3.38
C ILE A 196 15.68 -12.58 3.58
N TYR A 197 15.99 -11.60 2.73
CA TYR A 197 15.38 -10.28 2.69
C TYR A 197 14.45 -10.18 1.46
N LEU A 198 13.16 -10.14 1.69
CA LEU A 198 12.17 -9.96 0.62
C LEU A 198 12.08 -8.48 0.23
N PHE A 199 12.16 -8.20 -1.07
CA PHE A 199 11.97 -6.88 -1.66
C PHE A 199 10.81 -6.90 -2.66
N PRO A 200 9.57 -6.60 -2.25
CA PRO A 200 8.41 -6.54 -3.15
C PRO A 200 8.45 -5.25 -3.98
N SER A 201 8.70 -5.34 -5.28
CA SER A 201 8.87 -4.14 -6.10
C SER A 201 8.46 -4.30 -7.56
N THR A 202 7.54 -3.45 -8.00
CA THR A 202 7.22 -3.21 -9.42
C THR A 202 7.71 -1.85 -9.92
N GLY A 203 8.32 -1.04 -9.03
CA GLY A 203 8.84 0.30 -9.34
C GLY A 203 10.17 0.51 -8.65
N HIS A 204 11.21 -0.14 -9.14
CA HIS A 204 12.52 -0.27 -8.51
C HIS A 204 13.16 1.07 -8.12
N SER A 205 13.17 2.04 -9.04
CA SER A 205 13.75 3.37 -8.79
C SER A 205 13.10 4.09 -7.60
N ARG A 206 11.76 4.07 -7.53
CA ARG A 206 11.02 4.69 -6.42
C ARG A 206 11.23 3.93 -5.10
N LYS A 207 11.34 2.60 -5.17
CA LYS A 207 11.47 1.73 -3.99
C LYS A 207 12.92 1.56 -3.51
N GLY A 208 13.89 2.20 -4.15
CA GLY A 208 15.28 2.27 -3.70
C GLY A 208 16.07 0.98 -3.94
N PHE A 209 15.77 0.26 -5.02
CA PHE A 209 16.53 -0.93 -5.40
C PHE A 209 18.00 -0.66 -5.65
N ASP A 210 18.35 0.51 -6.16
CA ASP A 210 19.73 0.94 -6.41
C ASP A 210 20.60 0.90 -5.16
N ILE A 211 20.07 1.38 -4.01
CA ILE A 211 20.77 1.33 -2.72
C ILE A 211 20.92 -0.12 -2.26
N LEU A 212 19.84 -0.89 -2.28
CA LEU A 212 19.84 -2.28 -1.85
C LEU A 212 20.75 -3.14 -2.73
N LYS A 213 20.66 -2.99 -4.06
CA LYS A 213 21.52 -3.69 -5.00
C LYS A 213 22.99 -3.45 -4.68
N LYS A 214 23.40 -2.18 -4.55
CA LYS A 214 24.79 -1.81 -4.24
C LYS A 214 25.29 -2.41 -2.93
N TYR A 215 24.44 -2.50 -1.92
CA TYR A 215 24.78 -3.08 -0.63
C TYR A 215 24.92 -4.61 -0.71
N PHE A 216 23.89 -5.30 -1.24
CA PHE A 216 23.85 -6.77 -1.28
C PHE A 216 24.92 -7.36 -2.20
N GLU A 217 25.24 -6.74 -3.34
CA GLU A 217 26.30 -7.20 -4.25
C GLU A 217 27.69 -7.16 -3.62
N LYS A 218 27.93 -6.22 -2.69
CA LYS A 218 29.24 -6.05 -2.02
C LYS A 218 29.36 -6.80 -0.71
N SER A 219 28.26 -7.28 -0.16
CA SER A 219 28.23 -7.90 1.17
C SER A 219 28.83 -9.31 1.15
N ASP A 220 29.66 -9.63 2.14
CA ASP A 220 30.15 -10.98 2.43
C ASP A 220 29.34 -11.68 3.53
N LEU A 221 28.31 -11.02 4.09
CA LEU A 221 27.40 -11.62 5.05
C LEU A 221 26.58 -12.75 4.39
N PRO A 222 26.10 -13.73 5.17
CA PRO A 222 25.22 -14.81 4.66
C PRO A 222 23.80 -14.31 4.42
N ILE A 223 23.65 -13.39 3.49
CA ILE A 223 22.37 -12.71 3.18
C ILE A 223 21.97 -12.89 1.73
N ARG A 224 20.65 -12.85 1.47
CA ARG A 224 20.10 -12.88 0.13
C ARG A 224 18.92 -11.91 -0.02
N LEU A 225 19.02 -11.02 -1.01
CA LEU A 225 17.90 -10.16 -1.44
C LEU A 225 17.05 -10.92 -2.45
N VAL A 226 15.82 -11.19 -2.12
CA VAL A 226 14.83 -11.84 -2.99
C VAL A 226 13.87 -10.79 -3.54
N VAL A 227 13.96 -10.53 -4.83
CA VAL A 227 13.15 -9.51 -5.52
C VAL A 227 11.88 -10.15 -6.09
N ALA A 228 10.71 -9.74 -5.61
CA ALA A 228 9.41 -10.16 -6.10
C ALA A 228 8.71 -8.98 -6.82
N GLY A 229 8.40 -9.15 -8.10
CA GLY A 229 7.78 -8.13 -8.93
C GLY A 229 8.42 -7.97 -10.30
N THR A 230 8.81 -6.76 -10.69
CA THR A 230 9.54 -6.57 -11.96
C THR A 230 10.88 -7.31 -11.90
N PRO A 231 11.21 -8.14 -12.92
CA PRO A 231 12.47 -8.88 -12.94
C PRO A 231 13.70 -7.99 -12.89
N VAL A 232 14.75 -8.48 -12.22
CA VAL A 232 16.08 -7.85 -12.17
C VAL A 232 17.15 -8.85 -12.58
N THR A 233 18.32 -8.35 -12.94
CA THR A 233 19.51 -9.20 -13.16
C THR A 233 19.95 -9.77 -11.82
N GLU A 234 20.08 -11.09 -11.77
CA GLU A 234 20.58 -11.80 -10.60
C GLU A 234 22.09 -11.59 -10.40
N SER A 235 22.54 -11.70 -9.17
CA SER A 235 23.94 -11.60 -8.79
C SER A 235 24.25 -12.46 -7.56
N LYS A 236 25.47 -12.43 -7.03
CA LYS A 236 25.93 -13.26 -5.89
C LYS A 236 24.88 -13.37 -4.78
N ASN A 237 24.30 -12.24 -4.35
CA ASN A 237 23.38 -12.17 -3.21
C ASN A 237 21.98 -11.66 -3.62
N ILE A 238 21.63 -11.67 -4.90
CA ILE A 238 20.33 -11.18 -5.40
C ILE A 238 19.68 -12.23 -6.29
N THR A 239 18.46 -12.61 -5.95
CA THR A 239 17.62 -13.53 -6.73
C THR A 239 16.33 -12.83 -7.19
N SER A 240 15.91 -13.08 -8.42
CA SER A 240 14.71 -12.50 -9.03
C SER A 240 13.61 -13.55 -9.22
N LEU A 241 12.50 -13.41 -8.48
CA LEU A 241 11.36 -14.32 -8.62
C LEU A 241 10.36 -13.88 -9.71
N GLY A 242 10.54 -12.67 -10.28
CA GLY A 242 9.55 -12.09 -11.17
C GLY A 242 8.22 -11.80 -10.47
N PHE A 243 7.13 -11.75 -11.22
CA PHE A 243 5.79 -11.49 -10.68
C PHE A 243 5.24 -12.70 -9.93
N CYS A 244 5.02 -12.54 -8.63
CA CYS A 244 4.50 -13.55 -7.74
C CYS A 244 3.02 -13.30 -7.40
N LYS A 245 2.18 -14.31 -7.60
CA LYS A 245 0.75 -14.23 -7.25
C LYS A 245 0.51 -14.44 -5.76
N ASN A 246 1.32 -15.29 -5.11
CA ASN A 246 1.17 -15.65 -3.71
C ASN A 246 2.18 -14.91 -2.83
N MET A 247 1.97 -13.62 -2.63
CA MET A 247 2.81 -12.79 -1.77
C MET A 247 2.82 -13.23 -0.30
N PRO A 248 1.70 -13.70 0.32
CA PRO A 248 1.73 -14.21 1.68
C PRO A 248 2.79 -15.30 1.92
N GLU A 249 2.92 -16.30 1.03
CA GLU A 249 3.96 -17.34 1.16
C GLU A 249 5.38 -16.76 1.16
N LEU A 250 5.62 -15.71 0.36
CA LEU A 250 6.95 -15.07 0.31
C LEU A 250 7.27 -14.34 1.61
N TYR A 251 6.31 -13.60 2.18
CA TYR A 251 6.51 -13.00 3.50
C TYR A 251 6.75 -14.06 4.57
N GLN A 252 5.92 -15.10 4.60
CA GLN A 252 6.01 -16.19 5.59
C GLN A 252 7.37 -16.91 5.52
N ALA A 253 7.92 -17.14 4.34
CA ALA A 253 9.20 -17.83 4.13
C ALA A 253 10.43 -16.96 4.41
N SER A 254 10.31 -15.63 4.28
CA SER A 254 11.42 -14.69 4.44
C SER A 254 11.74 -14.42 5.91
N ASP A 255 12.96 -13.96 6.18
CA ASP A 255 13.40 -13.55 7.52
C ASP A 255 13.04 -12.09 7.78
N TYR A 256 13.21 -11.24 6.76
CA TYR A 256 12.86 -9.82 6.81
C TYR A 256 12.25 -9.37 5.49
N THR A 257 11.43 -8.32 5.54
CA THR A 257 11.06 -7.54 4.34
C THR A 257 11.82 -6.23 4.38
N ILE A 258 12.48 -5.88 3.26
CA ILE A 258 13.31 -4.69 3.19
C ILE A 258 12.80 -3.70 2.16
N MET A 259 12.78 -2.40 2.48
CA MET A 259 12.45 -1.32 1.55
C MET A 259 13.28 -0.07 1.82
N ALA A 260 13.86 0.47 0.73
CA ALA A 260 14.61 1.71 0.73
C ALA A 260 13.88 2.80 -0.08
N SER A 261 12.56 2.91 0.03
CA SER A 261 11.75 3.78 -0.81
C SER A 261 12.12 5.26 -0.68
N ASN A 262 12.20 5.95 -1.83
CA ASN A 262 12.29 7.40 -1.87
C ASN A 262 11.00 8.04 -1.37
N TYR A 263 9.88 7.54 -1.88
CA TYR A 263 8.55 8.04 -1.57
C TYR A 263 7.58 6.86 -1.41
N GLU A 264 7.09 6.67 -0.22
CA GLU A 264 6.08 5.66 0.12
C GLU A 264 5.13 6.24 1.18
N PRO A 265 4.04 6.89 0.77
CA PRO A 265 3.14 7.62 1.67
C PRO A 265 2.51 6.77 2.78
N PHE A 266 2.32 5.49 2.53
CA PHE A 266 1.92 4.53 3.56
C PHE A 266 2.83 3.29 3.54
N GLY A 267 2.71 2.41 2.53
CA GLY A 267 3.53 1.21 2.45
C GLY A 267 2.84 -0.02 3.03
N LEU A 268 1.74 -0.46 2.41
CA LEU A 268 1.00 -1.69 2.77
C LEU A 268 1.90 -2.92 2.96
N VAL A 269 2.98 -2.99 2.20
CA VAL A 269 4.02 -4.03 2.28
C VAL A 269 4.54 -4.24 3.71
N GLY A 270 4.68 -3.17 4.51
CA GLY A 270 5.13 -3.29 5.90
C GLY A 270 4.14 -4.06 6.77
N LEU A 271 2.86 -3.73 6.64
CA LEU A 271 1.81 -4.41 7.41
C LEU A 271 1.57 -5.85 6.94
N GLU A 272 1.60 -6.09 5.63
CA GLU A 272 1.54 -7.43 5.05
C GLU A 272 2.64 -8.33 5.61
N SER A 273 3.84 -7.80 5.69
CA SER A 273 5.01 -8.47 6.27
C SER A 273 4.80 -8.79 7.74
N ILE A 274 4.45 -7.79 8.55
CA ILE A 274 4.25 -7.92 10.00
C ILE A 274 3.13 -8.92 10.31
N LEU A 275 1.98 -8.81 9.62
CA LEU A 275 0.86 -9.75 9.81
C LEU A 275 1.25 -11.20 9.43
N SER A 276 2.17 -11.38 8.50
CA SER A 276 2.74 -12.68 8.14
C SER A 276 3.84 -13.16 9.13
N GLY A 277 4.08 -12.43 10.21
CA GLY A 277 5.11 -12.74 11.21
C GLY A 277 6.52 -12.35 10.80
N THR A 278 6.71 -11.58 9.74
CA THR A 278 8.02 -11.20 9.19
C THR A 278 8.35 -9.75 9.53
N PRO A 279 9.39 -9.48 10.34
CA PRO A 279 9.81 -8.12 10.66
C PRO A 279 10.33 -7.40 9.43
N ILE A 280 10.40 -6.07 9.52
CA ILE A 280 10.78 -5.20 8.41
C ILE A 280 12.12 -4.51 8.66
N ILE A 281 12.80 -4.13 7.57
CA ILE A 281 13.94 -3.20 7.57
C ILE A 281 13.64 -2.10 6.57
N PHE A 282 13.12 -0.98 7.07
CA PHE A 282 12.58 0.07 6.22
C PHE A 282 13.34 1.39 6.38
N ALA A 283 13.43 2.13 5.28
CA ALA A 283 13.85 3.51 5.35
C ALA A 283 12.91 4.33 6.25
N ASP A 284 13.46 5.24 7.04
CA ASP A 284 12.79 6.03 8.09
C ASP A 284 11.68 6.97 7.58
N ASN A 285 11.61 7.18 6.28
CA ASN A 285 10.63 8.03 5.59
C ASN A 285 9.39 7.30 5.06
N ILE A 286 9.20 6.01 5.38
CA ILE A 286 8.04 5.23 4.93
C ILE A 286 6.86 5.42 5.88
N GLY A 287 5.70 5.79 5.33
CA GLY A 287 4.55 6.26 6.11
C GLY A 287 3.97 5.26 7.12
N CYS A 288 4.02 3.94 6.85
CA CYS A 288 3.48 2.95 7.80
C CYS A 288 4.26 2.87 9.12
N LEU A 289 5.47 3.40 9.18
CA LEU A 289 6.24 3.44 10.43
C LEU A 289 5.53 4.23 11.54
N GLU A 290 4.69 5.20 11.17
CA GLU A 290 3.95 6.03 12.14
C GLU A 290 2.90 5.27 12.98
N ILE A 291 2.53 4.07 12.53
CA ILE A 291 1.55 3.21 13.23
C ILE A 291 2.18 1.93 13.78
N LEU A 292 3.48 1.79 13.68
CA LEU A 292 4.17 0.63 14.19
C LEU A 292 4.69 0.89 15.61
N LYS A 293 4.52 -0.12 16.45
CA LYS A 293 5.01 -0.17 17.84
C LYS A 293 6.22 -1.09 17.91
N ASN A 294 6.68 -1.37 19.11
CA ASN A 294 7.84 -2.18 19.40
C ASN A 294 7.91 -3.52 18.62
N ASN A 295 9.11 -4.00 18.39
CA ASN A 295 9.42 -5.32 17.79
C ASN A 295 9.00 -5.51 16.31
N PHE A 296 8.80 -4.44 15.54
CA PHE A 296 8.50 -4.54 14.11
C PHE A 296 9.75 -4.80 13.23
N GLY A 297 10.95 -4.68 13.76
CA GLY A 297 12.20 -4.82 13.04
C GLY A 297 13.12 -3.61 13.21
N TYR A 298 13.69 -3.12 12.10
CA TYR A 298 14.68 -2.04 12.11
C TYR A 298 14.34 -0.93 11.13
N THR A 299 14.83 0.27 11.42
CA THR A 299 14.79 1.40 10.48
C THR A 299 16.20 1.86 10.14
N PHE A 300 16.36 2.51 8.99
CA PHE A 300 17.60 3.11 8.56
C PHE A 300 17.34 4.41 7.80
N SER A 301 18.35 5.29 7.75
CA SER A 301 18.29 6.51 6.96
C SER A 301 18.87 6.29 5.56
N ARG A 302 18.08 6.66 4.53
CA ARG A 302 18.56 6.60 3.14
C ARG A 302 19.78 7.48 2.87
N ASN A 303 19.93 8.54 3.65
CA ASN A 303 21.01 9.51 3.51
C ASN A 303 22.29 9.08 4.24
N ASN A 304 22.22 8.00 5.04
CA ASN A 304 23.35 7.45 5.77
C ASN A 304 23.39 5.92 5.61
N ILE A 305 24.25 5.44 4.71
CA ILE A 305 24.39 4.00 4.39
C ILE A 305 24.87 3.16 5.59
N GLU A 306 25.58 3.78 6.55
CA GLU A 306 26.07 3.09 7.75
C GLU A 306 24.89 2.60 8.61
N THR A 307 23.78 3.34 8.62
CA THR A 307 22.57 2.92 9.35
C THR A 307 21.89 1.71 8.70
N LEU A 308 21.96 1.56 7.38
CA LEU A 308 21.52 0.35 6.69
C LEU A 308 22.43 -0.83 7.02
N ASP A 309 23.76 -0.63 6.99
CA ASP A 309 24.73 -1.67 7.35
C ASP A 309 24.50 -2.16 8.78
N GLN A 310 24.32 -1.23 9.74
CA GLN A 310 24.03 -1.59 11.13
C GLN A 310 22.70 -2.34 11.27
N ALA A 311 21.63 -1.91 10.59
CA ALA A 311 20.33 -2.58 10.61
C ALA A 311 20.43 -4.02 10.05
N ILE A 312 21.18 -4.22 8.97
CA ILE A 312 21.39 -5.55 8.40
C ILE A 312 22.24 -6.42 9.31
N LYS A 313 23.35 -5.92 9.88
CA LYS A 313 24.18 -6.68 10.83
C LYS A 313 23.37 -7.13 12.05
N ASN A 314 22.61 -6.22 12.67
CA ASN A 314 21.75 -6.55 13.80
C ASN A 314 20.69 -7.61 13.43
N SER A 315 20.14 -7.52 12.21
CA SER A 315 19.14 -8.49 11.73
C SER A 315 19.74 -9.87 11.46
N VAL A 316 20.97 -9.95 10.94
CA VAL A 316 21.69 -11.22 10.77
C VAL A 316 21.96 -11.84 12.13
N GLU A 317 22.49 -11.07 13.09
CA GLU A 317 22.71 -11.52 14.45
C GLU A 317 21.42 -12.07 15.09
N SER A 318 20.33 -11.31 15.02
CA SER A 318 19.02 -11.73 15.53
C SER A 318 18.49 -13.02 14.88
N ALA A 319 18.71 -13.20 13.57
CA ALA A 319 18.24 -14.37 12.85
C ALA A 319 19.10 -15.62 13.10
N THR A 320 20.41 -15.45 13.38
CA THR A 320 21.37 -16.56 13.55
C THR A 320 21.54 -16.98 15.00
N CYS A 321 21.39 -16.09 15.98
CA CYS A 321 21.51 -16.40 17.41
C CYS A 321 20.48 -17.42 17.94
N ASN A 322 19.40 -17.67 17.22
CA ASN A 322 18.34 -18.59 17.63
C ASN A 322 18.67 -20.08 17.47
N VAL A 323 19.86 -20.44 16.94
CA VAL A 323 20.18 -21.85 16.58
C VAL A 323 20.91 -22.60 17.71
N GLN A 324 21.48 -21.93 18.70
CA GLN A 324 22.28 -22.61 19.75
C GLN A 324 22.05 -22.02 21.16
N HIS A 325 21.31 -22.77 21.99
CA HIS A 325 21.43 -22.80 23.45
C HIS A 325 20.82 -21.72 24.35
N THR A 326 20.00 -20.81 23.90
CA THR A 326 19.24 -19.95 24.83
C THR A 326 17.75 -19.90 24.47
N LYS A 327 16.86 -19.81 25.50
CA LYS A 327 15.41 -19.51 25.35
C LYS A 327 15.15 -18.11 24.78
N GLN A 328 15.99 -17.67 23.86
CA GLN A 328 15.85 -16.37 23.22
C GLN A 328 14.71 -16.41 22.22
N LYS A 329 13.83 -15.42 22.28
CA LYS A 329 12.65 -15.29 21.41
C LYS A 329 13.07 -15.29 19.94
N SER A 330 12.36 -16.05 19.10
CA SER A 330 12.49 -15.98 17.64
C SER A 330 12.54 -14.53 17.16
N HIS A 331 13.40 -14.21 16.17
CA HIS A 331 13.40 -12.90 15.51
C HIS A 331 12.05 -12.62 14.82
N ARG A 332 11.25 -13.67 14.58
CA ARG A 332 9.93 -13.58 13.98
C ARG A 332 8.90 -12.98 14.93
N ILE A 333 7.98 -12.20 14.38
CA ILE A 333 6.88 -11.59 15.12
C ILE A 333 5.84 -12.68 15.46
N GLN A 334 5.53 -12.84 16.75
CA GLN A 334 4.58 -13.84 17.25
C GLN A 334 3.20 -13.25 17.51
N ALA A 335 3.11 -11.95 17.79
CA ALA A 335 1.86 -11.23 18.04
C ALA A 335 1.78 -9.99 17.14
N PRO A 336 1.44 -10.16 15.84
CA PRO A 336 1.51 -9.09 14.86
C PRO A 336 0.62 -7.88 15.18
N LEU A 337 -0.57 -8.11 15.74
CA LEU A 337 -1.51 -7.04 16.07
C LEU A 337 -0.99 -6.16 17.21
N ASP A 338 -0.12 -6.67 18.08
CA ASP A 338 0.51 -5.88 19.14
C ASP A 338 1.54 -4.91 18.59
N CYS A 339 2.04 -5.14 17.36
CA CYS A 339 2.97 -4.26 16.67
C CYS A 339 2.28 -3.12 15.91
N ILE A 340 0.93 -3.09 15.85
CA ILE A 340 0.17 -2.17 14.99
C ILE A 340 -0.75 -1.31 15.88
N ASP A 341 -0.75 0.02 15.67
CA ASP A 341 -1.52 0.99 16.45
C ASP A 341 -2.89 1.33 15.86
N TYR A 342 -3.48 0.44 15.11
CA TYR A 342 -4.88 0.51 14.65
C TYR A 342 -5.39 -0.89 14.30
N ASP A 343 -6.71 -1.03 14.15
CA ASP A 343 -7.31 -2.28 13.66
C ASP A 343 -7.23 -2.34 12.12
N PRO A 344 -6.40 -3.22 11.54
CA PRO A 344 -6.21 -3.30 10.09
C PRO A 344 -7.35 -4.02 9.36
N ARG A 345 -8.35 -4.57 10.07
CA ARG A 345 -9.43 -5.34 9.46
C ARG A 345 -10.33 -4.48 8.57
N LEU A 346 -10.74 -5.05 7.45
CA LEU A 346 -11.62 -4.38 6.49
C LEU A 346 -12.95 -3.92 7.11
N SER A 347 -13.55 -4.74 7.96
CA SER A 347 -14.82 -4.41 8.64
C SER A 347 -14.70 -3.14 9.50
N HIS A 348 -13.60 -2.99 10.23
CA HIS A 348 -13.34 -1.81 11.03
C HIS A 348 -13.10 -0.56 10.16
N HIS A 349 -12.31 -0.73 9.09
CA HIS A 349 -12.08 0.35 8.12
C HIS A 349 -13.38 0.87 7.51
N ILE A 350 -14.27 -0.01 7.06
CA ILE A 350 -15.59 0.36 6.52
C ILE A 350 -16.42 1.08 7.56
N GLN A 351 -16.42 0.62 8.80
CA GLN A 351 -17.16 1.28 9.88
C GLN A 351 -16.69 2.73 10.10
N ILE A 352 -15.38 2.97 10.18
CA ILE A 352 -14.81 4.32 10.33
C ILE A 352 -15.14 5.18 9.10
N LEU A 353 -15.01 4.65 7.90
CA LEU A 353 -15.32 5.38 6.68
C LEU A 353 -16.80 5.80 6.64
N LEU A 354 -17.72 4.89 6.96
CA LEU A 354 -19.15 5.20 7.00
C LEU A 354 -19.51 6.20 8.10
N GLN A 355 -18.84 6.15 9.24
CA GLN A 355 -19.01 7.14 10.31
C GLN A 355 -18.53 8.54 9.85
N ALA A 356 -17.39 8.62 9.17
CA ALA A 356 -16.91 9.87 8.60
C ALA A 356 -17.87 10.41 7.52
N ILE A 357 -18.47 9.55 6.71
CA ILE A 357 -19.50 9.90 5.73
C ILE A 357 -20.77 10.43 6.41
N ALA A 358 -21.20 9.80 7.50
CA ALA A 358 -22.40 10.22 8.24
C ALA A 358 -22.26 11.63 8.86
N ASN A 359 -21.05 12.03 9.21
CA ASN A 359 -20.74 13.34 9.75
C ASN A 359 -20.71 14.45 8.68
N LEU A 360 -20.84 14.13 7.38
CA LEU A 360 -20.92 15.11 6.29
C LEU A 360 -22.32 15.71 6.12
N LYS A 361 -23.30 15.26 6.87
CA LYS A 361 -24.67 15.76 6.88
C LYS A 361 -24.83 16.88 7.89
#